data_b21bb22c5f66a4ab60917608cc48a558
#
_entry.id   b21bb22c5f66a4ab60917608cc48a558
#
_cell.length_a   1.000
_cell.length_b   1.000
_cell.length_c   1.000
_cell.angle_alpha   90.00
_cell.angle_beta   90.00
_cell.angle_gamma   90.00
#
_symmetry.space_group_name_H-M   'P 1'
#
loop_
_entity.id
_entity.type
_entity.pdbx_description
1 polymer ?
#
loop_
_entity_poly.entity_id
_entity_poly.type
_entity_poly.pdbx_seq_one_letter_code
_entity_poly.pdbx_strand_id
1 'polypeptide(L)'
;MHKNGSFIFLQLQALGRTASPDVLQEEGGYPLVAPSPIPLPTKSDDDYNTTLPSPSPPPIPRALTAEEIREYVRLYASAARNAVHGAGFDGVEIHAANGYLPDQFLQTTSNARTDLYAGSVENRVRFVLEVTEAVVEAVGPNKVGIRLSPWSTYQGV
;
A
#
# COMPACT_ATOMS: atom_id res chain seq x y z
N MET A 1 26.77 2.65 1.54
CA MET A 1 26.15 3.97 1.39
C MET A 1 26.85 4.98 2.30
N HIS A 2 26.75 4.88 3.63
CA HIS A 2 27.24 5.87 4.60
C HIS A 2 28.75 6.15 4.51
N LYS A 3 29.59 5.12 4.24
CA LYS A 3 31.03 5.30 4.03
C LYS A 3 31.40 6.31 2.92
N ASN A 4 30.45 6.56 2.01
CA ASN A 4 30.62 7.53 0.90
C ASN A 4 29.85 8.83 1.15
N GLY A 5 29.37 9.09 2.36
CA GLY A 5 28.59 10.27 2.70
C GLY A 5 27.18 10.30 2.10
N SER A 6 26.62 9.14 1.69
CA SER A 6 25.30 9.04 1.09
C SER A 6 24.25 8.55 2.07
N PHE A 7 22.99 8.87 1.80
CA PHE A 7 21.83 8.44 2.56
C PHE A 7 21.09 7.32 1.84
N ILE A 8 20.30 6.53 2.60
CA ILE A 8 19.45 5.48 2.07
C ILE A 8 18.11 5.44 2.80
N PHE A 9 17.01 5.46 2.04
CA PHE A 9 15.66 5.33 2.53
C PHE A 9 15.06 4.01 2.08
N LEU A 10 14.29 3.36 2.96
CA LEU A 10 13.53 2.16 2.62
C LEU A 10 12.10 2.56 2.24
N GLN A 11 11.63 2.13 1.06
CA GLN A 11 10.23 2.28 0.70
C GLN A 11 9.40 1.17 1.33
N LEU A 12 8.39 1.54 2.13
CA LEU A 12 7.43 0.64 2.75
C LEU A 12 6.22 0.48 1.83
N GLN A 13 5.91 -0.77 1.47
CA GLN A 13 4.87 -1.08 0.50
C GLN A 13 3.97 -2.21 0.99
N ALA A 14 2.67 -2.10 0.72
CA ALA A 14 1.69 -3.17 0.80
C ALA A 14 0.94 -3.25 -0.52
N LEU A 15 0.84 -4.43 -1.09
CA LEU A 15 0.37 -4.61 -2.48
C LEU A 15 -1.15 -4.46 -2.63
N GLY A 16 -1.93 -4.91 -1.64
CA GLY A 16 -3.39 -4.92 -1.78
C GLY A 16 -3.82 -5.85 -2.93
N ARG A 17 -4.78 -5.42 -3.74
CA ARG A 17 -5.32 -6.21 -4.88
C ARG A 17 -4.31 -6.51 -5.99
N THR A 18 -3.11 -5.92 -5.92
CA THR A 18 -2.05 -6.15 -6.92
C THR A 18 -1.13 -7.31 -6.56
N ALA A 19 -1.31 -7.92 -5.37
CA ALA A 19 -0.54 -9.09 -4.98
C ALA A 19 -0.89 -10.31 -5.83
N SER A 20 0.11 -11.17 -6.09
CA SER A 20 -0.11 -12.46 -6.77
C SER A 20 -0.71 -13.48 -5.79
N PRO A 21 -1.89 -14.06 -6.07
CA PRO A 21 -2.47 -15.09 -5.22
C PRO A 21 -1.56 -16.32 -5.06
N ASP A 22 -0.83 -16.70 -6.11
CA ASP A 22 0.06 -17.86 -6.07
C ASP A 22 1.21 -17.63 -5.09
N VAL A 23 1.82 -16.43 -5.12
CA VAL A 23 2.87 -16.06 -4.17
C VAL A 23 2.32 -16.00 -2.75
N LEU A 24 1.14 -15.41 -2.54
CA LEU A 24 0.49 -15.37 -1.22
C LEU A 24 0.22 -16.78 -0.67
N GLN A 25 -0.17 -17.70 -1.55
CA GLN A 25 -0.38 -19.10 -1.18
C GLN A 25 0.91 -19.79 -0.79
N GLU A 26 2.00 -19.57 -1.53
CA GLU A 26 3.33 -20.14 -1.25
C GLU A 26 3.95 -19.57 0.03
N GLU A 27 3.75 -18.28 0.31
CA GLU A 27 4.31 -17.59 1.48
C GLU A 27 3.56 -17.85 2.80
N GLY A 28 2.49 -18.64 2.80
CA GLY A 28 1.79 -19.01 4.03
C GLY A 28 0.27 -19.08 3.91
N GLY A 29 -0.27 -19.08 2.69
CA GLY A 29 -1.72 -19.17 2.45
C GLY A 29 -2.45 -17.87 2.79
N TYR A 30 -1.79 -16.74 2.62
CA TYR A 30 -2.40 -15.43 2.90
C TYR A 30 -3.49 -15.09 1.90
N PRO A 31 -4.61 -14.48 2.34
CA PRO A 31 -5.66 -14.06 1.43
C PRO A 31 -5.24 -12.84 0.61
N LEU A 32 -5.69 -12.78 -0.65
CA LEU A 32 -5.66 -11.56 -1.42
C LEU A 32 -6.66 -10.56 -0.82
N VAL A 33 -6.18 -9.39 -0.42
CA VAL A 33 -6.98 -8.37 0.29
C VAL A 33 -6.90 -6.99 -0.36
N ALA A 34 -7.95 -6.19 -0.17
CA ALA A 34 -8.04 -4.81 -0.65
C ALA A 34 -9.01 -4.01 0.22
N PRO A 35 -9.20 -2.70 -0.01
CA PRO A 35 -10.26 -1.94 0.66
C PRO A 35 -11.66 -2.53 0.40
N SER A 36 -11.89 -2.99 -0.83
CA SER A 36 -13.17 -3.55 -1.30
C SER A 36 -12.93 -4.73 -2.24
N PRO A 37 -13.93 -5.60 -2.47
CA PRO A 37 -13.80 -6.77 -3.35
C PRO A 37 -13.88 -6.38 -4.84
N ILE A 38 -13.03 -5.42 -5.23
CA ILE A 38 -12.94 -4.91 -6.61
C ILE A 38 -11.61 -5.41 -7.19
N PRO A 39 -11.64 -6.31 -8.19
CA PRO A 39 -10.43 -6.85 -8.81
C PRO A 39 -9.66 -5.76 -9.57
N LEU A 40 -8.42 -6.08 -9.97
CA LEU A 40 -7.73 -5.28 -10.97
C LEU A 40 -8.54 -5.27 -12.27
N PRO A 41 -8.57 -4.14 -13.00
CA PRO A 41 -9.17 -4.12 -14.33
C PRO A 41 -8.45 -5.13 -15.23
N THR A 42 -9.18 -5.78 -16.11
CA THR A 42 -8.59 -6.52 -17.23
C THR A 42 -7.83 -5.52 -18.10
N LYS A 43 -6.61 -5.89 -18.53
CA LYS A 43 -5.74 -5.03 -19.35
C LYS A 43 -6.53 -4.32 -20.44
N SER A 44 -6.39 -3.00 -20.50
CA SER A 44 -6.60 -2.24 -21.73
C SER A 44 -5.34 -2.31 -22.58
N ASP A 45 -5.47 -2.22 -23.90
CA ASP A 45 -4.34 -2.22 -24.85
C ASP A 45 -3.32 -1.08 -24.59
N ASP A 46 -3.69 -0.10 -23.78
CA ASP A 46 -2.85 1.05 -23.36
C ASP A 46 -1.98 0.77 -22.11
N ASP A 47 -2.06 -0.42 -21.52
CA ASP A 47 -1.33 -0.72 -20.28
C ASP A 47 0.10 -1.21 -20.59
N TYR A 48 0.97 -0.26 -20.89
CA TYR A 48 2.36 -0.43 -21.36
C TYR A 48 3.28 -1.18 -20.38
N ASN A 49 2.84 -1.52 -19.17
CA ASN A 49 3.78 -1.90 -18.10
C ASN A 49 3.49 -3.19 -17.34
N THR A 50 2.58 -4.04 -17.80
CA THR A 50 2.39 -5.36 -17.20
C THR A 50 2.96 -6.46 -18.09
N THR A 51 4.24 -6.76 -17.91
CA THR A 51 4.95 -7.87 -18.58
C THR A 51 4.55 -9.24 -18.03
N LEU A 52 3.82 -9.28 -16.92
CA LEU A 52 3.34 -10.53 -16.33
C LEU A 52 1.94 -10.88 -16.87
N PRO A 53 1.69 -12.14 -17.24
CA PRO A 53 0.37 -12.59 -17.60
C PRO A 53 -0.56 -12.45 -16.39
N SER A 54 -1.58 -11.61 -16.52
CA SER A 54 -2.61 -11.52 -15.49
C SER A 54 -3.58 -12.71 -15.62
N PRO A 55 -4.00 -13.31 -14.51
CA PRO A 55 -5.04 -14.33 -14.54
C PRO A 55 -6.32 -13.80 -15.21
N SER A 56 -6.97 -14.63 -16.01
CA SER A 56 -8.25 -14.28 -16.62
C SER A 56 -9.31 -15.33 -16.24
N PRO A 57 -10.35 -14.97 -15.47
CA PRO A 57 -10.65 -13.63 -14.93
C PRO A 57 -9.69 -13.21 -13.81
N PRO A 58 -9.53 -11.89 -13.57
CA PRO A 58 -8.68 -11.42 -12.48
C PRO A 58 -9.25 -11.83 -11.12
N PRO A 59 -8.39 -12.20 -10.15
CA PRO A 59 -8.83 -12.64 -8.84
C PRO A 59 -9.54 -11.51 -8.09
N ILE A 60 -10.64 -11.86 -7.42
CA ILE A 60 -11.40 -10.91 -6.61
C ILE A 60 -10.79 -10.87 -5.21
N PRO A 61 -10.27 -9.73 -4.74
CA PRO A 61 -9.74 -9.61 -3.40
C PRO A 61 -10.87 -9.64 -2.36
N ARG A 62 -10.56 -10.09 -1.15
CA ARG A 62 -11.45 -9.93 0.01
C ARG A 62 -11.29 -8.51 0.59
N ALA A 63 -12.39 -7.88 1.00
CA ALA A 63 -12.33 -6.62 1.72
C ALA A 63 -11.65 -6.80 3.09
N LEU A 64 -10.75 -5.88 3.43
CA LEU A 64 -10.16 -5.78 4.77
C LEU A 64 -11.24 -5.44 5.81
N THR A 65 -11.20 -6.09 6.95
CA THR A 65 -11.97 -5.67 8.13
C THR A 65 -11.34 -4.43 8.77
N ALA A 66 -12.09 -3.72 9.61
CA ALA A 66 -11.55 -2.58 10.35
C ALA A 66 -10.40 -2.97 11.30
N GLU A 67 -10.43 -4.20 11.85
CA GLU A 67 -9.33 -4.70 12.68
C GLU A 67 -8.06 -4.96 11.86
N GLU A 68 -8.19 -5.56 10.68
CA GLU A 68 -7.07 -5.77 9.76
C GLU A 68 -6.47 -4.45 9.26
N ILE A 69 -7.29 -3.41 9.03
CA ILE A 69 -6.79 -2.08 8.69
C ILE A 69 -5.91 -1.54 9.82
N ARG A 70 -6.36 -1.63 11.08
CA ARG A 70 -5.56 -1.25 12.25
C ARG A 70 -4.27 -2.08 12.37
N GLU A 71 -4.32 -3.37 12.01
CA GLU A 71 -3.12 -4.21 11.99
C GLU A 71 -2.13 -3.73 10.94
N TYR A 72 -2.57 -3.39 9.72
CA TYR A 72 -1.69 -2.80 8.72
C TYR A 72 -1.00 -1.52 9.21
N VAL A 73 -1.72 -0.65 9.93
CA VAL A 73 -1.12 0.56 10.54
C VAL A 73 0.02 0.17 11.50
N ARG A 74 -0.21 -0.83 12.37
CA ARG A 74 0.82 -1.35 13.29
C ARG A 74 2.03 -1.96 12.55
N LEU A 75 1.77 -2.70 11.47
CA LEU A 75 2.81 -3.32 10.65
C LEU A 75 3.70 -2.28 9.95
N TYR A 76 3.12 -1.20 9.42
CA TYR A 76 3.89 -0.09 8.85
C TYR A 76 4.80 0.56 9.90
N ALA A 77 4.29 0.85 11.08
CA ALA A 77 5.09 1.39 12.18
C ALA A 77 6.22 0.45 12.63
N SER A 78 5.93 -0.86 12.68
CA SER A 78 6.92 -1.89 13.01
C SER A 78 8.00 -2.00 11.92
N ALA A 79 7.61 -1.99 10.65
CA ALA A 79 8.55 -2.02 9.53
C ALA A 79 9.46 -0.78 9.52
N ALA A 80 8.91 0.41 9.81
CA ALA A 80 9.68 1.64 9.93
C ALA A 80 10.72 1.56 11.07
N ARG A 81 10.32 1.07 12.26
CA ARG A 81 11.27 0.86 13.37
C ARG A 81 12.38 -0.11 12.99
N ASN A 82 12.05 -1.22 12.36
CA ASN A 82 13.02 -2.22 11.93
C ASN A 82 14.00 -1.63 10.90
N ALA A 83 13.51 -0.85 9.96
CA ALA A 83 14.34 -0.19 8.96
C ALA A 83 15.31 0.82 9.60
N VAL A 84 14.79 1.76 10.38
CA VAL A 84 15.58 2.88 10.90
C VAL A 84 16.45 2.46 12.09
N HIS A 85 15.86 1.82 13.10
CA HIS A 85 16.57 1.46 14.34
C HIS A 85 17.22 0.09 14.30
N GLY A 86 16.72 -0.83 13.48
CA GLY A 86 17.29 -2.18 13.33
C GLY A 86 18.35 -2.25 12.23
N ALA A 87 17.99 -1.83 11.01
CA ALA A 87 18.85 -1.99 9.84
C ALA A 87 19.70 -0.74 9.50
N GLY A 88 19.47 0.40 10.18
CA GLY A 88 20.29 1.62 10.02
C GLY A 88 19.99 2.43 8.76
N PHE A 89 18.77 2.35 8.22
CA PHE A 89 18.30 3.27 7.19
C PHE A 89 18.17 4.69 7.76
N ASP A 90 18.43 5.71 6.94
CA ASP A 90 18.30 7.11 7.33
C ASP A 90 16.85 7.53 7.51
N GLY A 91 15.93 6.87 6.81
CA GLY A 91 14.51 7.09 6.90
C GLY A 91 13.73 6.08 6.07
N VAL A 92 12.41 6.30 5.98
CA VAL A 92 11.47 5.48 5.21
C VAL A 92 10.60 6.35 4.32
N GLU A 93 10.13 5.77 3.20
CA GLU A 93 9.12 6.37 2.33
C GLU A 93 7.88 5.46 2.35
N ILE A 94 6.73 6.01 2.73
CA ILE A 94 5.44 5.31 2.64
C ILE A 94 4.99 5.33 1.18
N HIS A 95 4.82 4.16 0.57
CA HIS A 95 4.32 4.07 -0.80
C HIS A 95 2.79 4.13 -0.83
N ALA A 96 2.25 5.34 -1.04
CA ALA A 96 0.81 5.61 -1.15
C ALA A 96 0.44 6.06 -2.58
N ALA A 97 0.96 5.34 -3.58
CA ALA A 97 0.89 5.69 -4.99
C ALA A 97 0.64 4.47 -5.88
N ASN A 98 0.36 4.71 -7.16
CA ASN A 98 0.40 3.72 -8.24
C ASN A 98 -0.50 2.49 -8.03
N GLY A 99 -1.64 2.66 -7.37
CA GLY A 99 -2.62 1.59 -7.19
C GLY A 99 -2.26 0.51 -6.15
N TYR A 100 -1.26 0.75 -5.29
CA TYR A 100 -0.97 -0.13 -4.14
C TYR A 100 -1.89 0.14 -2.96
N LEU A 101 -1.84 -0.67 -1.91
CA LEU A 101 -2.89 -0.69 -0.88
C LEU A 101 -3.25 0.70 -0.30
N PRO A 102 -2.32 1.58 0.08
CA PRO A 102 -2.70 2.89 0.58
C PRO A 102 -3.40 3.76 -0.47
N ASP A 103 -2.96 3.72 -1.74
CA ASP A 103 -3.61 4.42 -2.84
C ASP A 103 -5.00 3.84 -3.14
N GLN A 104 -5.17 2.52 -3.04
CA GLN A 104 -6.48 1.87 -3.20
C GLN A 104 -7.53 2.41 -2.22
N PHE A 105 -7.14 2.85 -1.03
CA PHE A 105 -8.05 3.52 -0.08
C PHE A 105 -8.43 4.93 -0.52
N LEU A 106 -7.51 5.66 -1.15
CA LEU A 106 -7.74 7.03 -1.62
C LEU A 106 -8.74 7.09 -2.78
N GLN A 107 -8.72 6.09 -3.66
CA GLN A 107 -9.41 6.10 -4.96
C GLN A 107 -10.83 5.54 -4.87
N THR A 108 -11.78 6.21 -5.51
CA THR A 108 -13.17 5.75 -5.58
C THR A 108 -13.36 4.54 -6.50
N THR A 109 -12.43 4.31 -7.42
CA THR A 109 -12.42 3.17 -8.35
C THR A 109 -12.11 1.83 -7.66
N SER A 110 -11.43 1.86 -6.52
CA SER A 110 -11.00 0.67 -5.78
C SER A 110 -11.56 0.59 -4.36
N ASN A 111 -12.20 1.67 -3.87
CA ASN A 111 -12.74 1.77 -2.52
C ASN A 111 -14.23 2.10 -2.52
N ALA A 112 -15.06 1.07 -2.44
CA ALA A 112 -16.52 1.15 -2.34
C ALA A 112 -17.04 0.80 -0.93
N ARG A 113 -16.21 0.98 0.12
CA ARG A 113 -16.61 0.75 1.52
C ARG A 113 -17.71 1.73 1.94
N THR A 114 -18.43 1.38 2.98
CA THR A 114 -19.50 2.20 3.56
C THR A 114 -19.23 2.60 5.02
N ASP A 115 -18.01 2.35 5.49
CA ASP A 115 -17.56 2.67 6.84
C ASP A 115 -16.67 3.95 6.86
N LEU A 116 -15.96 4.16 7.98
CA LEU A 116 -15.10 5.33 8.21
C LEU A 116 -13.88 5.43 7.27
N TYR A 117 -13.66 4.46 6.38
CA TYR A 117 -12.52 4.43 5.47
C TYR A 117 -12.89 4.71 4.01
N ALA A 118 -14.14 5.14 3.71
CA ALA A 118 -14.58 5.49 2.35
C ALA A 118 -15.71 6.52 2.33
N GLY A 119 -16.15 6.89 1.14
CA GLY A 119 -17.15 7.92 0.90
C GLY A 119 -16.51 9.31 0.78
N SER A 120 -16.54 10.11 1.84
CA SER A 120 -15.95 11.46 1.81
C SER A 120 -14.41 11.42 1.65
N VAL A 121 -13.83 12.54 1.25
CA VAL A 121 -12.36 12.68 1.14
C VAL A 121 -11.69 12.39 2.47
N GLU A 122 -12.23 12.93 3.56
CA GLU A 122 -11.70 12.75 4.93
C GLU A 122 -11.67 11.27 5.34
N ASN A 123 -12.66 10.51 4.92
CA ASN A 123 -12.72 9.07 5.20
C ASN A 123 -11.74 8.28 4.32
N ARG A 124 -11.64 8.61 3.04
CA ARG A 124 -10.71 7.91 2.13
C ARG A 124 -9.24 8.14 2.48
N VAL A 125 -8.89 9.34 2.95
CA VAL A 125 -7.51 9.63 3.37
C VAL A 125 -7.16 9.06 4.74
N ARG A 126 -8.13 8.63 5.54
CA ARG A 126 -7.97 8.19 6.91
C ARG A 126 -6.90 7.12 7.08
N PHE A 127 -6.92 6.06 6.29
CA PHE A 127 -5.92 4.98 6.38
C PHE A 127 -4.50 5.51 6.14
N VAL A 128 -4.31 6.35 5.13
CA VAL A 128 -3.00 6.94 4.80
C VAL A 128 -2.51 7.85 5.93
N LEU A 129 -3.40 8.63 6.54
CA LEU A 129 -3.08 9.48 7.69
C LEU A 129 -2.71 8.64 8.91
N GLU A 130 -3.50 7.62 9.27
CA GLU A 130 -3.22 6.72 10.39
C GLU A 130 -1.86 6.00 10.22
N VAL A 131 -1.55 5.52 9.02
CA VAL A 131 -0.23 4.94 8.69
C VAL A 131 0.87 5.98 8.86
N THR A 132 0.67 7.19 8.32
CA THR A 132 1.69 8.25 8.39
C THR A 132 1.96 8.66 9.84
N GLU A 133 0.91 8.87 10.64
CA GLU A 133 1.02 9.22 12.06
C GLU A 133 1.76 8.12 12.83
N ALA A 134 1.39 6.86 12.65
CA ALA A 134 2.03 5.73 13.33
C ALA A 134 3.52 5.56 12.94
N VAL A 135 3.87 5.80 11.68
CA VAL A 135 5.26 5.75 11.20
C VAL A 135 6.06 6.94 11.76
N VAL A 136 5.48 8.15 11.75
CA VAL A 136 6.11 9.34 12.34
C VAL A 136 6.33 9.17 13.84
N GLU A 137 5.36 8.62 14.57
CA GLU A 137 5.52 8.29 16.00
C GLU A 137 6.64 7.26 16.22
N ALA A 138 6.78 6.31 15.31
CA ALA A 138 7.76 5.24 15.43
C ALA A 138 9.22 5.67 15.20
N VAL A 139 9.50 6.62 14.29
CA VAL A 139 10.87 6.96 13.85
C VAL A 139 11.18 8.46 13.82
N GLY A 140 10.20 9.32 14.08
CA GLY A 140 10.32 10.77 14.07
C GLY A 140 10.04 11.41 12.70
N PRO A 141 9.51 12.66 12.68
CA PRO A 141 9.01 13.29 11.45
C PRO A 141 10.09 13.55 10.39
N ASN A 142 11.33 13.75 10.80
CA ASN A 142 12.44 14.06 9.90
C ASN A 142 12.95 12.84 9.10
N LYS A 143 12.37 11.64 9.35
CA LYS A 143 12.78 10.38 8.75
C LYS A 143 11.68 9.73 7.91
N VAL A 144 10.59 10.44 7.65
CA VAL A 144 9.41 9.91 6.96
C VAL A 144 9.11 10.74 5.72
N GLY A 145 9.07 10.07 4.57
CA GLY A 145 8.53 10.58 3.32
C GLY A 145 7.27 9.82 2.92
N ILE A 146 6.47 10.42 2.06
CA ILE A 146 5.31 9.78 1.45
C ILE A 146 5.34 10.00 -0.06
N ARG A 147 5.04 8.94 -0.81
CA ARG A 147 4.90 9.01 -2.27
C ARG A 147 3.42 8.95 -2.64
N LEU A 148 2.99 9.91 -3.44
CA LEU A 148 1.63 10.03 -3.97
C LEU A 148 1.66 10.12 -5.49
N SER A 149 0.61 9.64 -6.16
CA SER A 149 0.47 9.68 -7.62
C SER A 149 -0.93 10.14 -8.05
N PRO A 150 -1.33 11.40 -7.78
CA PRO A 150 -2.70 11.86 -7.92
C PRO A 150 -3.22 11.87 -9.37
N TRP A 151 -2.35 11.72 -10.35
CA TRP A 151 -2.69 11.71 -11.79
C TRP A 151 -2.48 10.35 -12.45
N SER A 152 -2.04 9.35 -11.69
CA SER A 152 -1.82 8.01 -12.23
C SER A 152 -3.15 7.30 -12.47
N THR A 153 -3.23 6.61 -13.60
CA THR A 153 -4.30 5.64 -13.90
C THR A 153 -3.80 4.20 -13.82
N TYR A 154 -2.54 4.02 -13.40
CA TYR A 154 -1.89 2.73 -13.32
C TYR A 154 -2.63 1.80 -12.34
N GLN A 155 -2.87 0.56 -12.75
CA GLN A 155 -3.63 -0.44 -11.98
C GLN A 155 -5.10 -0.06 -11.71
N GLY A 156 -5.67 0.85 -12.53
CA GLY A 156 -7.09 1.22 -12.46
C GLY A 156 -7.45 2.10 -11.26
N VAL A 157 -6.54 2.95 -10.84
CA VAL A 157 -6.76 3.98 -9.81
C VAL A 157 -6.92 5.35 -10.42
#